data_ad8522d4b47d60ee6ecafffa992bd4f6
#
_entry.id   ad8522d4b47d60ee6ecafffa992bd4f6
#
_cell.length_a   1.000
_cell.length_b   1.000
_cell.length_c   1.000
_cell.angle_alpha   90.00
_cell.angle_beta   90.00
_cell.angle_gamma   90.00
#
_symmetry.space_group_name_H-M   'P 1'
#
loop_
_entity.id
_entity.type
_entity.pdbx_description
1 polymer ?
#
loop_
_entity_poly.entity_id
_entity_poly.type
_entity_poly.pdbx_seq_one_letter_code
_entity_poly.pdbx_strand_id
1 'polypeptide(L)'
;MKKNFLCVIFLSLLFCLYSCNDSNTGKTAENENHAIPEVKSVFINGDSIHYIDVGKGDPVVFVHGVVGDFRTWGTQMDTFAKNHRVIAYSRRFAFPNKQIINDSAHLTVMSHVKDLSEFLKALKLGKVHLVGHSFGASTVLFTALDHPELVSTLTLGEAPVTSLLQNVPGGDSILNNFIAKAFVPAAEAFKNNNDEKAVDAFVGAVIGDSLFFSKAPQQGREIMMANTSELKGILLAKNVFPPLTCDDLKKIKVPVLLLTGDRSPLFFISISDELNRCLGNKEIATLPNSSHGLEFENPEEFNKIVLGFIDKH
;
A
#
# COMPACT_ATOMS: atom_id res chain seq x y z
N MET A 1 -3.58 13.00 80.41
CA MET A 1 -4.83 13.11 81.20
C MET A 1 -5.98 12.94 80.22
N LYS A 2 -6.94 12.05 80.60
CA LYS A 2 -8.32 11.82 80.13
C LYS A 2 -8.47 11.30 78.68
N LYS A 3 -8.66 10.02 78.43
CA LYS A 3 -9.75 9.06 78.74
C LYS A 3 -11.04 9.30 77.97
N ASN A 4 -11.37 8.23 77.17
CA ASN A 4 -12.70 7.60 76.99
C ASN A 4 -13.58 8.25 75.91
N PHE A 5 -14.40 7.59 75.09
CA PHE A 5 -15.18 6.38 75.34
C PHE A 5 -15.68 5.78 74.01
N LEU A 6 -15.73 4.50 73.98
CA LEU A 6 -16.37 3.56 73.10
C LEU A 6 -17.87 3.80 72.91
N CYS A 7 -18.41 3.66 71.73
CA CYS A 7 -19.80 3.25 71.63
C CYS A 7 -20.02 2.38 70.38
N VAL A 8 -20.20 1.11 70.65
CA VAL A 8 -20.64 0.05 69.74
C VAL A 8 -22.18 0.08 69.73
N ILE A 9 -22.79 0.18 68.53
CA ILE A 9 -24.19 -0.22 68.39
C ILE A 9 -24.28 -1.22 67.23
N PHE A 10 -24.58 -2.44 67.59
CA PHE A 10 -25.13 -3.51 66.76
C PHE A 10 -26.58 -3.20 66.45
N LEU A 11 -26.96 -3.29 65.20
CA LEU A 11 -28.35 -3.63 64.89
C LEU A 11 -28.39 -4.52 63.63
N SER A 12 -28.99 -5.62 63.85
CA SER A 12 -29.16 -6.79 63.00
C SER A 12 -30.37 -6.69 62.07
N LEU A 13 -30.26 -7.45 60.97
CA LEU A 13 -31.35 -8.09 60.19
C LEU A 13 -32.29 -7.24 59.36
N LEU A 14 -32.29 -7.47 58.01
CA LEU A 14 -33.37 -8.25 57.38
C LEU A 14 -32.95 -8.71 55.97
N PHE A 15 -33.05 -10.01 55.75
CA PHE A 15 -33.03 -10.69 54.47
C PHE A 15 -34.22 -10.29 53.64
N CYS A 16 -34.00 -9.82 52.41
CA CYS A 16 -34.99 -9.92 51.32
C CYS A 16 -34.30 -10.53 50.12
N LEU A 17 -34.57 -11.80 49.89
CA LEU A 17 -34.30 -12.52 48.65
C LEU A 17 -35.21 -11.95 47.54
N TYR A 18 -34.64 -11.26 46.59
CA TYR A 18 -35.24 -11.11 45.26
C TYR A 18 -34.34 -11.78 44.26
N SER A 19 -34.79 -12.95 43.85
CA SER A 19 -34.25 -13.68 42.71
C SER A 19 -34.77 -12.97 41.48
N CYS A 20 -33.92 -12.19 40.78
CA CYS A 20 -34.13 -11.83 39.40
C CYS A 20 -33.14 -12.64 38.56
N ASN A 21 -33.74 -13.56 37.85
CA ASN A 21 -33.08 -14.40 36.86
C ASN A 21 -32.90 -13.54 35.59
N ASP A 22 -31.79 -12.81 35.48
CA ASP A 22 -31.34 -12.21 34.21
C ASP A 22 -30.31 -13.13 33.58
N SER A 23 -30.84 -13.91 32.65
CA SER A 23 -30.04 -14.66 31.69
C SER A 23 -29.42 -13.66 30.68
N ASN A 24 -28.40 -12.94 31.13
CA ASN A 24 -27.55 -12.18 30.25
C ASN A 24 -26.52 -13.16 29.64
N THR A 25 -26.89 -13.74 28.49
CA THR A 25 -25.96 -14.46 27.63
C THR A 25 -24.95 -13.45 27.14
N GLY A 26 -23.89 -13.27 27.91
CA GLY A 26 -22.67 -12.61 27.44
C GLY A 26 -22.19 -13.36 26.20
N LYS A 27 -22.42 -12.79 25.02
CA LYS A 27 -21.62 -13.15 23.83
C LYS A 27 -20.19 -12.83 24.21
N THR A 28 -19.45 -13.87 24.59
CA THR A 28 -18.00 -13.84 24.51
C THR A 28 -17.68 -13.46 23.09
N ALA A 29 -17.04 -12.29 22.89
CA ALA A 29 -16.37 -12.00 21.65
C ALA A 29 -15.42 -13.18 21.39
N GLU A 30 -15.77 -14.04 20.45
CA GLU A 30 -14.85 -15.02 19.93
C GLU A 30 -13.65 -14.21 19.44
N ASN A 31 -12.53 -14.37 20.11
CA ASN A 31 -11.25 -13.99 19.58
C ASN A 31 -11.09 -14.82 18.30
N GLU A 32 -11.52 -14.27 17.17
CA GLU A 32 -11.13 -14.83 15.89
C GLU A 32 -9.60 -14.79 15.85
N ASN A 33 -9.03 -15.95 16.10
CA ASN A 33 -7.61 -16.19 16.00
C ASN A 33 -7.30 -16.11 14.49
N HIS A 34 -7.11 -14.89 13.96
CA HIS A 34 -6.69 -14.69 12.59
C HIS A 34 -5.32 -15.32 12.45
N ALA A 35 -5.29 -16.56 11.98
CA ALA A 35 -4.06 -17.23 11.65
C ALA A 35 -3.29 -16.34 10.66
N ILE A 36 -2.05 -16.01 11.00
CA ILE A 36 -1.17 -15.26 10.08
C ILE A 36 -1.15 -16.04 8.76
N PRO A 37 -1.54 -15.42 7.63
CA PRO A 37 -1.58 -16.11 6.35
C PRO A 37 -0.22 -16.73 6.03
N GLU A 38 -0.24 -17.95 5.49
CA GLU A 38 0.98 -18.64 5.07
C GLU A 38 1.70 -17.85 3.99
N VAL A 39 2.98 -17.58 4.21
CA VAL A 39 3.83 -16.93 3.20
C VAL A 39 4.31 -18.01 2.24
N LYS A 40 3.87 -17.92 1.00
CA LYS A 40 4.25 -18.80 -0.12
C LYS A 40 5.38 -18.18 -0.92
N SER A 41 6.02 -18.97 -1.78
CA SER A 41 7.00 -18.47 -2.74
C SER A 41 6.87 -19.16 -4.09
N VAL A 42 7.26 -18.44 -5.14
CA VAL A 42 7.38 -18.97 -6.50
C VAL A 42 8.71 -18.53 -7.11
N PHE A 43 9.37 -19.44 -7.81
CA PHE A 43 10.65 -19.14 -8.48
C PHE A 43 10.40 -18.62 -9.89
N ILE A 44 10.76 -17.38 -10.15
CA ILE A 44 10.63 -16.70 -11.45
C ILE A 44 11.86 -15.83 -11.71
N ASN A 45 12.26 -15.69 -12.95
CA ASN A 45 13.34 -14.82 -13.39
C ASN A 45 14.66 -14.98 -12.58
N GLY A 46 14.95 -16.21 -12.08
CA GLY A 46 16.14 -16.51 -11.31
C GLY A 46 16.04 -16.26 -9.80
N ASP A 47 14.82 -15.90 -9.28
CA ASP A 47 14.63 -15.52 -7.90
C ASP A 47 13.34 -16.08 -7.30
N SER A 48 13.32 -16.24 -5.97
CA SER A 48 12.12 -16.59 -5.23
C SER A 48 11.35 -15.33 -4.85
N ILE A 49 10.13 -15.22 -5.35
CA ILE A 49 9.19 -14.14 -5.02
C ILE A 49 8.18 -14.64 -3.99
N HIS A 50 8.10 -13.97 -2.86
CA HIS A 50 7.21 -14.32 -1.77
C HIS A 50 5.89 -13.58 -1.83
N TYR A 51 4.82 -14.26 -1.42
CA TYR A 51 3.46 -13.73 -1.49
C TYR A 51 2.52 -14.38 -0.47
N ILE A 52 1.40 -13.71 -0.20
CA ILE A 52 0.25 -14.23 0.52
C ILE A 52 -0.86 -14.46 -0.51
N ASP A 53 -1.64 -15.55 -0.32
CA ASP A 53 -2.70 -15.97 -1.24
C ASP A 53 -3.86 -16.54 -0.41
N VAL A 54 -4.95 -15.81 -0.32
CA VAL A 54 -6.12 -16.12 0.50
C VAL A 54 -7.41 -15.93 -0.30
N GLY A 55 -8.52 -16.49 0.21
CA GLY A 55 -9.80 -16.38 -0.44
C GLY A 55 -9.96 -17.26 -1.68
N LYS A 56 -11.06 -17.08 -2.40
CA LYS A 56 -11.41 -17.80 -3.63
C LYS A 56 -12.23 -16.89 -4.53
N GLY A 57 -12.26 -17.18 -5.83
CA GLY A 57 -12.98 -16.37 -6.81
C GLY A 57 -12.03 -15.70 -7.81
N ASP A 58 -12.47 -14.61 -8.43
CA ASP A 58 -11.68 -13.88 -9.41
C ASP A 58 -10.45 -13.24 -8.71
N PRO A 59 -9.26 -13.36 -9.32
CA PRO A 59 -8.03 -12.98 -8.66
C PRO A 59 -7.83 -11.46 -8.64
N VAL A 60 -7.57 -10.93 -7.43
CA VAL A 60 -7.11 -9.56 -7.17
C VAL A 60 -5.66 -9.62 -6.73
N VAL A 61 -4.79 -8.89 -7.42
CA VAL A 61 -3.36 -8.85 -7.13
C VAL A 61 -2.95 -7.45 -6.70
N PHE A 62 -2.45 -7.36 -5.47
CA PHE A 62 -1.97 -6.13 -4.85
C PHE A 62 -0.47 -5.94 -5.04
N VAL A 63 -0.07 -4.73 -5.46
CA VAL A 63 1.33 -4.35 -5.76
C VAL A 63 1.71 -3.10 -4.96
N HIS A 64 2.58 -3.28 -3.97
CA HIS A 64 2.98 -2.26 -3.00
C HIS A 64 3.90 -1.18 -3.57
N GLY A 65 3.96 -0.03 -2.89
CA GLY A 65 4.87 1.09 -3.14
C GLY A 65 6.31 0.85 -2.64
N VAL A 66 7.15 1.89 -2.77
CA VAL A 66 8.51 1.91 -2.20
C VAL A 66 8.43 1.82 -0.68
N VAL A 67 9.44 1.20 -0.05
CA VAL A 67 9.53 0.89 1.39
C VAL A 67 8.37 0.05 1.93
N GLY A 68 7.65 -0.64 1.05
CA GLY A 68 6.59 -1.59 1.39
C GLY A 68 6.94 -3.02 0.97
N ASP A 69 6.08 -3.97 1.35
CA ASP A 69 6.08 -5.36 0.93
C ASP A 69 4.64 -5.92 1.02
N PHE A 70 4.43 -7.22 0.86
CA PHE A 70 3.09 -7.80 0.92
C PHE A 70 2.30 -7.44 2.19
N ARG A 71 2.98 -7.14 3.30
CA ARG A 71 2.35 -6.78 4.59
C ARG A 71 1.64 -5.43 4.56
N THR A 72 2.00 -4.56 3.62
CA THR A 72 1.34 -3.26 3.42
C THR A 72 -0.18 -3.41 3.22
N TRP A 73 -0.60 -4.52 2.63
CA TRP A 73 -2.00 -4.81 2.27
C TRP A 73 -2.81 -5.54 3.36
N GLY A 74 -2.28 -5.61 4.60
CA GLY A 74 -2.90 -6.34 5.69
C GLY A 74 -4.36 -5.97 5.96
N THR A 75 -4.70 -4.68 5.87
CA THR A 75 -6.07 -4.16 6.10
C THR A 75 -7.03 -4.40 4.93
N GLN A 76 -6.52 -4.82 3.76
CA GLN A 76 -7.31 -5.14 2.57
C GLN A 76 -7.66 -6.62 2.50
N MET A 77 -6.72 -7.49 2.94
CA MET A 77 -6.76 -8.93 2.68
C MET A 77 -8.09 -9.57 3.07
N ASP A 78 -8.52 -9.44 4.32
CA ASP A 78 -9.73 -10.12 4.82
C ASP A 78 -11.02 -9.60 4.15
N THR A 79 -11.05 -8.30 3.84
CA THR A 79 -12.22 -7.68 3.21
C THR A 79 -12.40 -8.18 1.79
N PHE A 80 -11.33 -8.21 1.01
CA PHE A 80 -11.37 -8.69 -0.37
C PHE A 80 -11.52 -10.21 -0.46
N ALA A 81 -10.92 -10.96 0.47
CA ALA A 81 -10.96 -12.42 0.49
C ALA A 81 -12.36 -13.01 0.72
N LYS A 82 -13.36 -12.20 1.08
CA LYS A 82 -14.75 -12.65 1.21
C LYS A 82 -15.33 -13.13 -0.11
N ASN A 83 -14.96 -12.48 -1.22
CA ASN A 83 -15.53 -12.75 -2.54
C ASN A 83 -14.48 -13.00 -3.63
N HIS A 84 -13.21 -12.71 -3.38
CA HIS A 84 -12.13 -12.81 -4.35
C HIS A 84 -10.99 -13.70 -3.85
N ARG A 85 -10.20 -14.23 -4.78
CA ARG A 85 -8.88 -14.76 -4.47
C ARG A 85 -7.90 -13.60 -4.42
N VAL A 86 -7.34 -13.34 -3.24
CA VAL A 86 -6.52 -12.16 -2.97
C VAL A 86 -5.07 -12.55 -2.84
N ILE A 87 -4.23 -11.89 -3.63
CA ILE A 87 -2.79 -12.12 -3.65
C ILE A 87 -2.07 -10.81 -3.41
N ALA A 88 -1.24 -10.76 -2.38
CA ALA A 88 -0.29 -9.67 -2.16
C ALA A 88 1.12 -10.23 -2.25
N TYR A 89 1.96 -9.72 -3.14
CA TYR A 89 3.33 -10.19 -3.30
C TYR A 89 4.35 -9.10 -2.97
N SER A 90 5.51 -9.54 -2.52
CA SER A 90 6.66 -8.66 -2.35
C SER A 90 7.42 -8.54 -3.65
N ARG A 91 7.63 -7.30 -4.13
CA ARG A 91 8.45 -7.05 -5.31
C ARG A 91 9.89 -7.52 -5.05
N ARG A 92 10.67 -7.82 -6.10
CA ARG A 92 11.97 -8.53 -6.04
C ARG A 92 12.94 -8.07 -4.94
N PHE A 93 13.00 -6.81 -4.59
CA PHE A 93 13.93 -6.27 -3.60
C PHE A 93 13.29 -6.00 -2.23
N ALA A 94 12.01 -6.33 -2.08
CA ALA A 94 11.28 -6.14 -0.85
C ALA A 94 11.33 -7.38 0.05
N PHE A 95 11.21 -7.18 1.37
CA PHE A 95 11.13 -8.26 2.35
C PHE A 95 10.02 -9.27 2.00
N PRO A 96 10.20 -10.57 2.17
CA PRO A 96 11.39 -11.26 2.66
C PRO A 96 12.34 -11.74 1.54
N ASN A 97 12.20 -11.22 0.31
CA ASN A 97 13.10 -11.54 -0.78
C ASN A 97 14.50 -11.06 -0.44
N LYS A 98 15.50 -11.87 -0.78
CA LYS A 98 16.90 -11.63 -0.35
C LYS A 98 17.78 -11.08 -1.47
N GLN A 99 17.17 -10.52 -2.49
CA GLN A 99 17.95 -9.99 -3.60
C GLN A 99 18.76 -8.77 -3.17
N ILE A 100 20.03 -8.80 -3.52
CA ILE A 100 20.95 -7.69 -3.28
C ILE A 100 20.93 -6.79 -4.51
N ILE A 101 20.78 -5.49 -4.30
CA ILE A 101 20.90 -4.51 -5.36
C ILE A 101 22.40 -4.33 -5.64
N ASN A 102 22.93 -5.12 -6.57
CA ASN A 102 24.34 -5.07 -6.98
C ASN A 102 24.57 -4.06 -8.11
N ASP A 103 23.55 -3.81 -8.91
CA ASP A 103 23.58 -2.91 -10.05
C ASP A 103 22.28 -2.11 -10.13
N SER A 104 22.42 -0.80 -10.17
CA SER A 104 21.29 0.13 -10.33
C SER A 104 20.50 -0.10 -11.63
N ALA A 105 21.11 -0.75 -12.63
CA ALA A 105 20.46 -1.05 -13.91
C ALA A 105 19.22 -1.96 -13.79
N HIS A 106 19.10 -2.73 -12.73
CA HIS A 106 17.98 -3.66 -12.55
C HIS A 106 16.82 -3.11 -11.73
N LEU A 107 16.95 -1.92 -11.14
CA LEU A 107 15.87 -1.31 -10.34
C LEU A 107 15.10 -0.31 -11.20
N THR A 108 14.33 -0.82 -12.15
CA THR A 108 13.45 -0.04 -13.01
C THR A 108 12.03 -0.59 -12.92
N VAL A 109 11.04 0.23 -13.23
CA VAL A 109 9.65 -0.22 -13.35
C VAL A 109 9.53 -1.42 -14.29
N MET A 110 10.27 -1.42 -15.42
CA MET A 110 10.22 -2.51 -16.41
C MET A 110 10.73 -3.84 -15.89
N SER A 111 11.71 -3.86 -14.99
CA SER A 111 12.12 -5.13 -14.34
C SER A 111 11.01 -5.69 -13.44
N HIS A 112 10.24 -4.83 -12.77
CA HIS A 112 9.09 -5.25 -11.98
C HIS A 112 7.90 -5.65 -12.85
N VAL A 113 7.70 -5.04 -14.03
CA VAL A 113 6.71 -5.47 -15.02
C VAL A 113 6.99 -6.91 -15.49
N LYS A 114 8.27 -7.18 -15.83
CA LYS A 114 8.69 -8.54 -16.20
C LYS A 114 8.43 -9.54 -15.08
N ASP A 115 8.73 -9.19 -13.83
CA ASP A 115 8.47 -10.07 -12.69
C ASP A 115 6.98 -10.29 -12.48
N LEU A 116 6.17 -9.24 -12.50
CA LEU A 116 4.73 -9.34 -12.30
C LEU A 116 4.09 -10.22 -13.38
N SER A 117 4.44 -10.00 -14.66
CA SER A 117 3.90 -10.82 -15.75
C SER A 117 4.26 -12.31 -15.60
N GLU A 118 5.50 -12.63 -15.27
CA GLU A 118 5.92 -14.02 -15.03
C GLU A 118 5.31 -14.62 -13.75
N PHE A 119 5.15 -13.81 -12.69
CA PHE A 119 4.44 -14.19 -11.46
C PHE A 119 2.99 -14.61 -11.74
N LEU A 120 2.25 -13.78 -12.50
CA LEU A 120 0.86 -14.08 -12.87
C LEU A 120 0.75 -15.35 -13.69
N LYS A 121 1.65 -15.56 -14.65
CA LYS A 121 1.71 -16.76 -15.50
C LYS A 121 2.08 -18.00 -14.68
N ALA A 122 3.08 -17.92 -13.80
CA ALA A 122 3.53 -19.04 -12.97
C ALA A 122 2.42 -19.54 -12.03
N LEU A 123 1.61 -18.63 -11.48
CA LEU A 123 0.44 -18.97 -10.66
C LEU A 123 -0.80 -19.34 -11.46
N LYS A 124 -0.75 -19.28 -12.81
CA LYS A 124 -1.85 -19.61 -13.73
C LYS A 124 -3.15 -18.86 -13.40
N LEU A 125 -3.04 -17.58 -13.09
CA LEU A 125 -4.18 -16.79 -12.62
C LEU A 125 -5.16 -16.39 -13.74
N GLY A 126 -4.73 -16.44 -15.01
CA GLY A 126 -5.49 -15.88 -16.13
C GLY A 126 -5.49 -14.35 -16.09
N LYS A 127 -6.63 -13.73 -16.37
CA LYS A 127 -6.79 -12.29 -16.19
C LYS A 127 -7.05 -11.98 -14.73
N VAL A 128 -6.44 -10.87 -14.25
CA VAL A 128 -6.54 -10.45 -12.86
C VAL A 128 -6.96 -8.98 -12.72
N HIS A 129 -7.56 -8.65 -11.60
CA HIS A 129 -7.72 -7.26 -11.16
C HIS A 129 -6.41 -6.82 -10.51
N LEU A 130 -5.73 -5.84 -11.13
CA LEU A 130 -4.47 -5.30 -10.60
C LEU A 130 -4.75 -4.06 -9.75
N VAL A 131 -4.27 -4.06 -8.52
CA VAL A 131 -4.36 -2.91 -7.60
C VAL A 131 -2.95 -2.51 -7.21
N GLY A 132 -2.50 -1.35 -7.68
CA GLY A 132 -1.16 -0.84 -7.41
C GLY A 132 -1.19 0.46 -6.62
N HIS A 133 -0.23 0.65 -5.72
CA HIS A 133 -0.02 1.90 -5.01
C HIS A 133 1.37 2.45 -5.33
N SER A 134 1.47 3.75 -5.62
CA SER A 134 2.75 4.46 -5.82
C SER A 134 3.61 3.78 -6.91
N PHE A 135 4.81 3.35 -6.59
CA PHE A 135 5.67 2.58 -7.50
C PHE A 135 4.98 1.31 -8.02
N GLY A 136 4.19 0.64 -7.17
CA GLY A 136 3.35 -0.49 -7.57
C GLY A 136 2.29 -0.09 -8.59
N ALA A 137 1.71 1.11 -8.47
CA ALA A 137 0.75 1.64 -9.45
C ALA A 137 1.41 1.87 -10.82
N SER A 138 2.65 2.38 -10.86
CA SER A 138 3.41 2.44 -12.10
C SER A 138 3.70 1.04 -12.66
N THR A 139 4.06 0.07 -11.80
CA THR A 139 4.31 -1.30 -12.24
C THR A 139 3.07 -1.92 -12.90
N VAL A 140 1.88 -1.81 -12.28
CA VAL A 140 0.66 -2.38 -12.86
C VAL A 140 0.20 -1.63 -14.11
N LEU A 141 0.43 -0.30 -14.18
CA LEU A 141 0.15 0.49 -15.37
C LEU A 141 0.96 0.02 -16.59
N PHE A 142 2.27 -0.11 -16.43
CA PHE A 142 3.14 -0.62 -17.50
C PHE A 142 2.87 -2.11 -17.81
N THR A 143 2.44 -2.92 -16.82
CA THR A 143 2.00 -4.29 -17.08
C THR A 143 0.74 -4.32 -17.95
N ALA A 144 -0.22 -3.41 -17.72
CA ALA A 144 -1.41 -3.33 -18.56
C ALA A 144 -1.11 -2.86 -20.01
N LEU A 145 -0.04 -2.11 -20.22
CA LEU A 145 0.44 -1.71 -21.55
C LEU A 145 1.12 -2.86 -22.29
N ASP A 146 2.03 -3.59 -21.61
CA ASP A 146 2.85 -4.61 -22.23
C ASP A 146 2.14 -5.97 -22.30
N HIS A 147 1.23 -6.25 -21.35
CA HIS A 147 0.54 -7.53 -21.16
C HIS A 147 -0.96 -7.34 -20.93
N PRO A 148 -1.70 -6.67 -21.83
CA PRO A 148 -3.14 -6.42 -21.65
C PRO A 148 -3.98 -7.70 -21.55
N GLU A 149 -3.46 -8.83 -22.04
CA GLU A 149 -4.10 -10.15 -21.95
C GLU A 149 -4.17 -10.68 -20.52
N LEU A 150 -3.35 -10.17 -19.61
CA LEU A 150 -3.31 -10.58 -18.20
C LEU A 150 -4.20 -9.74 -17.28
N VAL A 151 -4.80 -8.64 -17.79
CA VAL A 151 -5.47 -7.64 -16.95
C VAL A 151 -6.96 -7.61 -17.22
N SER A 152 -7.77 -7.70 -16.16
CA SER A 152 -9.23 -7.48 -16.17
C SER A 152 -9.54 -6.01 -15.91
N THR A 153 -9.07 -5.48 -14.78
CA THR A 153 -9.19 -4.07 -14.40
C THR A 153 -7.88 -3.56 -13.79
N LEU A 154 -7.73 -2.24 -13.73
CA LEU A 154 -6.54 -1.58 -13.24
C LEU A 154 -6.91 -0.51 -12.20
N THR A 155 -6.44 -0.63 -10.97
CA THR A 155 -6.52 0.43 -9.96
C THR A 155 -5.16 1.08 -9.77
N LEU A 156 -5.09 2.39 -9.96
CA LEU A 156 -3.88 3.20 -9.85
C LEU A 156 -3.98 4.16 -8.66
N GLY A 157 -3.42 3.77 -7.52
CA GLY A 157 -3.22 4.65 -6.37
C GLY A 157 -1.96 5.50 -6.58
N GLU A 158 -2.11 6.69 -7.13
CA GLU A 158 -1.07 7.72 -7.28
C GLU A 158 0.25 7.22 -7.92
N ALA A 159 0.17 6.73 -9.15
CA ALA A 159 1.32 6.27 -9.94
C ALA A 159 2.31 7.41 -10.25
N PRO A 160 3.59 7.34 -9.86
CA PRO A 160 4.58 8.41 -10.10
C PRO A 160 5.15 8.39 -11.54
N VAL A 161 4.30 8.59 -12.54
CA VAL A 161 4.70 8.65 -13.97
C VAL A 161 5.26 10.04 -14.28
N THR A 162 6.50 10.28 -13.88
CA THR A 162 7.13 11.61 -13.88
C THR A 162 7.20 12.27 -15.26
N SER A 163 7.26 11.50 -16.36
CA SER A 163 7.28 12.04 -17.72
C SER A 163 6.03 12.83 -18.09
N LEU A 164 4.89 12.57 -17.44
CA LEU A 164 3.65 13.30 -17.66
C LEU A 164 3.72 14.74 -17.16
N LEU A 165 4.58 15.04 -16.19
CA LEU A 165 4.78 16.41 -15.70
C LEU A 165 5.29 17.36 -16.79
N GLN A 166 5.87 16.86 -17.87
CA GLN A 166 6.26 17.69 -19.03
C GLN A 166 5.06 18.37 -19.69
N ASN A 167 3.84 17.86 -19.50
CA ASN A 167 2.61 18.43 -20.03
C ASN A 167 1.96 19.42 -19.04
N VAL A 168 2.49 19.52 -17.82
CA VAL A 168 1.92 20.35 -16.73
C VAL A 168 2.65 21.69 -16.68
N PRO A 169 1.93 22.83 -16.68
CA PRO A 169 2.56 24.13 -16.44
C PRO A 169 3.35 24.12 -15.10
N GLY A 170 4.65 24.40 -15.17
CA GLY A 170 5.52 24.35 -14.00
C GLY A 170 5.89 22.92 -13.54
N GLY A 171 5.64 21.90 -14.35
CA GLY A 171 5.90 20.49 -14.02
C GLY A 171 7.36 20.21 -13.65
N ASP A 172 8.33 20.84 -14.30
CA ASP A 172 9.74 20.74 -13.93
C ASP A 172 9.99 21.25 -12.49
N SER A 173 9.32 22.35 -12.11
CA SER A 173 9.43 22.89 -10.74
C SER A 173 8.79 21.96 -9.72
N ILE A 174 7.65 21.32 -10.06
CA ILE A 174 6.98 20.33 -9.22
C ILE A 174 7.91 19.15 -9.01
N LEU A 175 8.49 18.59 -10.08
CA LEU A 175 9.42 17.47 -10.02
C LEU A 175 10.68 17.81 -9.20
N ASN A 176 11.32 18.95 -9.48
CA ASN A 176 12.52 19.38 -8.79
C ASN A 176 12.27 19.60 -7.29
N ASN A 177 11.13 20.18 -6.92
CA ASN A 177 10.74 20.36 -5.52
C ASN A 177 10.51 19.02 -4.82
N PHE A 178 9.87 18.05 -5.49
CA PHE A 178 9.69 16.71 -4.96
C PHE A 178 11.04 15.99 -4.73
N ILE A 179 11.94 16.03 -5.72
CA ILE A 179 13.30 15.46 -5.61
C ILE A 179 14.06 16.11 -4.44
N ALA A 180 14.01 17.43 -4.33
CA ALA A 180 14.71 18.17 -3.28
C ALA A 180 14.20 17.85 -1.86
N LYS A 181 12.92 17.52 -1.73
CA LYS A 181 12.30 17.19 -0.43
C LYS A 181 12.39 15.71 -0.06
N ALA A 182 12.25 14.80 -1.04
CA ALA A 182 12.17 13.37 -0.81
C ALA A 182 13.54 12.68 -1.00
N PHE A 183 14.17 12.88 -2.14
CA PHE A 183 15.33 12.08 -2.55
C PHE A 183 16.66 12.65 -2.07
N VAL A 184 16.84 13.97 -2.11
CA VAL A 184 18.12 14.60 -1.67
C VAL A 184 18.42 14.33 -0.20
N PRO A 185 17.49 14.58 0.77
CA PRO A 185 17.75 14.29 2.17
C PRO A 185 17.93 12.80 2.47
N ALA A 186 17.16 11.94 1.79
CA ALA A 186 17.30 10.50 1.94
C ALA A 186 18.67 10.00 1.45
N ALA A 187 19.14 10.48 0.30
CA ALA A 187 20.45 10.15 -0.24
C ALA A 187 21.59 10.62 0.69
N GLU A 188 21.46 11.81 1.28
CA GLU A 188 22.43 12.33 2.26
C GLU A 188 22.46 11.48 3.54
N ALA A 189 21.29 11.09 4.05
CA ALA A 189 21.19 10.22 5.20
C ALA A 189 21.85 8.85 4.97
N PHE A 190 21.63 8.23 3.80
CA PHE A 190 22.30 6.98 3.43
C PHE A 190 23.82 7.10 3.31
N LYS A 191 24.34 8.22 2.78
CA LYS A 191 25.79 8.49 2.77
C LYS A 191 26.39 8.54 4.18
N ASN A 192 25.59 8.94 5.16
CA ASN A 192 25.97 8.99 6.58
C ASN A 192 25.63 7.69 7.33
N ASN A 193 25.29 6.59 6.64
CA ASN A 193 24.87 5.31 7.20
C ASN A 193 23.70 5.41 8.18
N ASN A 194 22.78 6.34 7.94
CA ASN A 194 21.59 6.53 8.75
C ASN A 194 20.33 6.17 7.96
N ASP A 195 20.04 4.86 7.91
CA ASP A 195 18.93 4.31 7.14
C ASP A 195 17.57 4.79 7.67
N GLU A 196 17.42 4.91 8.98
CA GLU A 196 16.18 5.39 9.60
C GLU A 196 15.87 6.82 9.17
N LYS A 197 16.86 7.72 9.24
CA LYS A 197 16.71 9.11 8.78
C LYS A 197 16.42 9.19 7.28
N ALA A 198 16.98 8.28 6.49
CA ALA A 198 16.70 8.24 5.06
C ALA A 198 15.23 7.86 4.77
N VAL A 199 14.71 6.86 5.46
CA VAL A 199 13.30 6.45 5.36
C VAL A 199 12.39 7.56 5.89
N ASP A 200 12.66 8.14 7.05
CA ASP A 200 11.89 9.25 7.64
C ASP A 200 11.77 10.43 6.66
N ALA A 201 12.89 10.88 6.10
CA ALA A 201 12.91 11.98 5.12
C ALA A 201 12.08 11.65 3.87
N PHE A 202 12.22 10.43 3.33
CA PHE A 202 11.50 10.01 2.15
C PHE A 202 9.99 9.91 2.41
N VAL A 203 9.58 9.16 3.44
CA VAL A 203 8.15 8.95 3.72
C VAL A 203 7.47 10.25 4.16
N GLY A 204 8.15 11.09 4.94
CA GLY A 204 7.63 12.40 5.33
C GLY A 204 7.34 13.30 4.12
N ALA A 205 8.18 13.26 3.09
CA ALA A 205 7.98 14.03 1.86
C ALA A 205 6.87 13.47 0.96
N VAL A 206 6.77 12.15 0.81
CA VAL A 206 5.73 11.53 -0.04
C VAL A 206 4.35 11.60 0.59
N ILE A 207 4.26 11.54 1.91
CA ILE A 207 3.00 11.71 2.67
C ILE A 207 2.63 13.20 2.82
N GLY A 208 3.64 14.09 2.86
CA GLY A 208 3.44 15.51 3.14
C GLY A 208 3.39 15.85 4.64
N ASP A 209 3.75 14.91 5.52
CA ASP A 209 3.88 15.11 6.98
C ASP A 209 5.27 14.63 7.44
N SER A 210 6.14 15.57 7.79
CA SER A 210 7.50 15.28 8.27
C SER A 210 7.56 14.48 9.58
N LEU A 211 6.46 14.33 10.28
CA LEU A 211 6.36 13.55 11.51
C LEU A 211 5.72 12.16 11.26
N PHE A 212 5.41 11.83 10.02
CA PHE A 212 4.70 10.60 9.69
C PHE A 212 5.41 9.35 10.22
N PHE A 213 6.70 9.19 9.94
CA PHE A 213 7.46 8.02 10.38
C PHE A 213 7.46 7.87 11.91
N SER A 214 7.67 8.97 12.64
CA SER A 214 7.68 8.95 14.11
C SER A 214 6.31 8.64 14.73
N LYS A 215 5.23 9.04 14.05
CA LYS A 215 3.84 8.79 14.48
C LYS A 215 3.32 7.41 14.03
N ALA A 216 3.95 6.79 13.03
CA ALA A 216 3.50 5.52 12.49
C ALA A 216 3.50 4.42 13.56
N PRO A 217 2.54 3.49 13.56
CA PRO A 217 2.55 2.32 14.42
C PRO A 217 3.85 1.53 14.26
N GLN A 218 4.27 0.83 15.30
CA GLN A 218 5.51 0.03 15.30
C GLN A 218 5.61 -0.89 14.10
N GLN A 219 4.53 -1.63 13.80
CA GLN A 219 4.48 -2.52 12.63
C GLN A 219 4.72 -1.79 11.30
N GLY A 220 4.17 -0.60 11.12
CA GLY A 220 4.40 0.22 9.94
C GLY A 220 5.87 0.63 9.79
N ARG A 221 6.49 1.07 10.91
CA ARG A 221 7.93 1.40 10.91
C ARG A 221 8.80 0.19 10.59
N GLU A 222 8.46 -0.98 11.15
CA GLU A 222 9.17 -2.24 10.88
C GLU A 222 9.08 -2.64 9.40
N ILE A 223 7.90 -2.47 8.76
CA ILE A 223 7.75 -2.70 7.33
C ILE A 223 8.65 -1.76 6.53
N MET A 224 8.59 -0.45 6.81
CA MET A 224 9.39 0.54 6.10
C MET A 224 10.90 0.29 6.26
N MET A 225 11.34 -0.02 7.48
CA MET A 225 12.75 -0.30 7.76
C MET A 225 13.26 -1.61 7.15
N ALA A 226 12.39 -2.62 7.02
CA ALA A 226 12.75 -3.88 6.36
C ALA A 226 13.00 -3.71 4.84
N ASN A 227 12.57 -2.58 4.26
CA ASN A 227 12.60 -2.32 2.82
C ASN A 227 13.50 -1.12 2.43
N THR A 228 14.42 -0.72 3.30
CA THR A 228 15.37 0.39 3.07
C THR A 228 16.26 0.19 1.84
N SER A 229 16.66 -1.06 1.56
CA SER A 229 17.52 -1.40 0.42
C SER A 229 16.88 -1.03 -0.92
N GLU A 230 15.54 -1.15 -1.04
CA GLU A 230 14.83 -0.76 -2.25
C GLU A 230 14.90 0.76 -2.47
N LEU A 231 14.65 1.55 -1.43
CA LEU A 231 14.79 3.02 -1.50
C LEU A 231 16.21 3.42 -1.89
N LYS A 232 17.23 2.80 -1.29
CA LYS A 232 18.62 3.03 -1.63
C LYS A 232 18.92 2.71 -3.08
N GLY A 233 18.37 1.62 -3.59
CA GLY A 233 18.51 1.23 -5.00
C GLY A 233 17.87 2.22 -5.96
N ILE A 234 16.67 2.74 -5.65
CA ILE A 234 15.98 3.76 -6.46
C ILE A 234 16.83 5.05 -6.53
N LEU A 235 17.43 5.47 -5.43
CA LEU A 235 18.28 6.65 -5.40
C LEU A 235 19.56 6.53 -6.24
N LEU A 236 20.05 5.29 -6.44
CA LEU A 236 21.22 5.00 -7.25
C LEU A 236 20.88 4.73 -8.73
N ALA A 237 19.65 4.36 -9.00
CA ALA A 237 19.20 3.96 -10.33
C ALA A 237 19.07 5.16 -11.28
N LYS A 238 19.39 4.91 -12.56
CA LYS A 238 19.09 5.84 -13.65
C LYS A 238 17.85 5.35 -14.40
N ASN A 239 16.99 6.30 -14.81
CA ASN A 239 15.80 5.99 -15.63
C ASN A 239 14.87 4.95 -14.97
N VAL A 240 14.56 5.14 -13.68
CA VAL A 240 13.66 4.27 -12.91
C VAL A 240 12.31 4.09 -13.61
N PHE A 241 11.77 5.19 -14.14
CA PHE A 241 10.51 5.21 -14.88
C PHE A 241 10.78 5.47 -16.36
N PRO A 242 10.33 4.58 -17.25
CA PRO A 242 10.41 4.85 -18.69
C PRO A 242 9.48 6.01 -19.06
N PRO A 243 9.79 6.74 -20.14
CA PRO A 243 8.90 7.79 -20.62
C PRO A 243 7.57 7.17 -21.05
N LEU A 244 6.48 7.88 -20.74
CA LEU A 244 5.13 7.50 -21.11
C LEU A 244 4.40 8.71 -21.66
N THR A 245 3.67 8.54 -22.77
CA THR A 245 2.91 9.57 -23.44
C THR A 245 1.41 9.36 -23.30
N CYS A 246 0.62 10.40 -23.57
CA CYS A 246 -0.84 10.25 -23.68
C CYS A 246 -1.24 9.23 -24.76
N ASP A 247 -0.50 9.11 -25.84
CA ASP A 247 -0.84 8.16 -26.90
C ASP A 247 -0.58 6.71 -26.48
N ASP A 248 0.38 6.48 -25.60
CA ASP A 248 0.55 5.18 -24.96
C ASP A 248 -0.60 4.87 -24.02
N LEU A 249 -1.01 5.81 -23.18
CA LEU A 249 -2.13 5.66 -22.26
C LEU A 249 -3.46 5.36 -22.96
N LYS A 250 -3.70 5.91 -24.15
CA LYS A 250 -4.87 5.62 -24.98
C LYS A 250 -4.93 4.16 -25.46
N LYS A 251 -3.82 3.42 -25.43
CA LYS A 251 -3.78 1.97 -25.77
C LYS A 251 -4.41 1.12 -24.70
N ILE A 252 -4.51 1.59 -23.45
CA ILE A 252 -5.15 0.88 -22.34
C ILE A 252 -6.66 0.87 -22.60
N LYS A 253 -7.23 -0.33 -22.71
CA LYS A 253 -8.67 -0.54 -23.01
C LYS A 253 -9.44 -1.11 -21.84
N VAL A 254 -8.75 -1.73 -20.89
CA VAL A 254 -9.37 -2.23 -19.67
C VAL A 254 -9.90 -1.08 -18.82
N PRO A 255 -10.93 -1.31 -18.00
CA PRO A 255 -11.40 -0.32 -17.04
C PRO A 255 -10.29 0.09 -16.07
N VAL A 256 -10.14 1.39 -15.82
CA VAL A 256 -9.13 1.95 -14.92
C VAL A 256 -9.81 2.76 -13.82
N LEU A 257 -9.45 2.51 -12.56
CA LEU A 257 -9.76 3.38 -11.44
C LEU A 257 -8.52 4.23 -11.11
N LEU A 258 -8.66 5.55 -11.20
CA LEU A 258 -7.69 6.50 -10.66
C LEU A 258 -8.10 6.87 -9.24
N LEU A 259 -7.22 6.62 -8.27
CA LEU A 259 -7.46 6.90 -6.87
C LEU A 259 -6.42 7.87 -6.33
N THR A 260 -6.87 8.98 -5.74
CA THR A 260 -6.02 9.99 -5.12
C THR A 260 -6.51 10.34 -3.72
N GLY A 261 -5.64 10.82 -2.85
CA GLY A 261 -6.02 11.38 -1.56
C GLY A 261 -6.36 12.87 -1.65
N ASP A 262 -7.30 13.34 -0.84
CA ASP A 262 -7.70 14.76 -0.79
C ASP A 262 -6.61 15.69 -0.18
N ARG A 263 -5.58 15.09 0.44
CA ARG A 263 -4.43 15.79 1.04
C ARG A 263 -3.09 15.41 0.40
N SER A 264 -3.12 14.74 -0.73
CA SER A 264 -1.91 14.28 -1.40
C SER A 264 -1.04 15.44 -1.90
N PRO A 265 0.29 15.28 -1.88
CA PRO A 265 1.20 16.27 -2.41
C PRO A 265 0.93 16.59 -3.89
N LEU A 266 1.15 17.86 -4.26
CA LEU A 266 0.92 18.37 -5.62
C LEU A 266 1.59 17.52 -6.72
N PHE A 267 2.73 16.91 -6.41
CA PHE A 267 3.44 15.99 -7.31
C PHE A 267 2.53 14.85 -7.80
N PHE A 268 1.87 14.15 -6.87
CA PHE A 268 0.99 13.03 -7.22
C PHE A 268 -0.31 13.51 -7.86
N ILE A 269 -0.90 14.58 -7.34
CA ILE A 269 -2.14 15.16 -7.91
C ILE A 269 -1.91 15.56 -9.37
N SER A 270 -0.81 16.29 -9.67
CA SER A 270 -0.53 16.74 -11.03
C SER A 270 -0.35 15.58 -12.02
N ILE A 271 0.29 14.49 -11.59
CA ILE A 271 0.44 13.30 -12.44
C ILE A 271 -0.91 12.58 -12.61
N SER A 272 -1.70 12.47 -11.54
CA SER A 272 -3.03 11.85 -11.60
C SER A 272 -3.99 12.62 -12.50
N ASP A 273 -3.93 13.96 -12.52
CA ASP A 273 -4.70 14.82 -13.43
C ASP A 273 -4.33 14.55 -14.88
N GLU A 274 -3.02 14.40 -15.19
CA GLU A 274 -2.58 14.06 -16.54
C GLU A 274 -2.97 12.62 -16.94
N LEU A 275 -2.88 11.64 -16.02
CA LEU A 275 -3.41 10.30 -16.26
C LEU A 275 -4.91 10.36 -16.57
N ASN A 276 -5.66 11.14 -15.79
CA ASN A 276 -7.08 11.36 -16.03
C ASN A 276 -7.33 11.98 -17.41
N ARG A 277 -6.56 12.98 -17.82
CA ARG A 277 -6.70 13.61 -19.13
C ARG A 277 -6.44 12.62 -20.28
N CYS A 278 -5.49 11.69 -20.12
CA CYS A 278 -5.00 10.84 -21.20
C CYS A 278 -5.71 9.48 -21.32
N LEU A 279 -6.15 8.90 -20.22
CA LEU A 279 -6.84 7.59 -20.19
C LEU A 279 -8.25 7.70 -20.80
N GLY A 280 -8.64 6.72 -21.59
CA GLY A 280 -9.97 6.67 -22.23
C GLY A 280 -11.05 6.07 -21.35
N ASN A 281 -10.83 4.85 -20.85
CA ASN A 281 -11.81 4.09 -20.07
C ASN A 281 -11.43 4.17 -18.57
N LYS A 282 -11.90 5.19 -17.87
CA LYS A 282 -11.54 5.41 -16.47
C LYS A 282 -12.70 5.88 -15.60
N GLU A 283 -12.60 5.56 -14.32
CA GLU A 283 -13.32 6.15 -13.21
C GLU A 283 -12.33 6.88 -12.30
N ILE A 284 -12.79 7.88 -11.57
CA ILE A 284 -11.95 8.70 -10.69
C ILE A 284 -12.58 8.69 -9.32
N ALA A 285 -11.78 8.50 -8.30
CA ALA A 285 -12.19 8.65 -6.93
C ALA A 285 -11.13 9.41 -6.11
N THR A 286 -11.61 10.27 -5.21
CA THR A 286 -10.76 10.95 -4.23
C THR A 286 -11.07 10.41 -2.84
N LEU A 287 -10.06 9.90 -2.18
CA LEU A 287 -10.16 9.32 -0.86
C LEU A 287 -10.13 10.43 0.20
N PRO A 288 -11.19 10.59 0.99
CA PRO A 288 -11.24 11.64 2.01
C PRO A 288 -10.27 11.35 3.16
N ASN A 289 -9.74 12.43 3.74
CA ASN A 289 -8.79 12.37 4.86
C ASN A 289 -7.53 11.56 4.60
N SER A 290 -7.13 11.46 3.35
CA SER A 290 -5.97 10.68 2.93
C SER A 290 -4.98 11.53 2.15
N SER A 291 -3.70 11.26 2.37
CA SER A 291 -2.60 11.73 1.56
C SER A 291 -2.13 10.60 0.64
N HIS A 292 -0.84 10.53 0.33
CA HIS A 292 -0.27 9.43 -0.47
C HIS A 292 -0.41 8.03 0.18
N GLY A 293 -0.75 7.95 1.45
CA GLY A 293 -0.92 6.70 2.18
C GLY A 293 -2.33 6.08 2.06
N LEU A 294 -2.91 6.07 0.89
CA LEU A 294 -4.31 5.76 0.60
C LEU A 294 -4.87 4.56 1.34
N GLU A 295 -4.19 3.39 1.22
CA GLU A 295 -4.66 2.09 1.71
C GLU A 295 -4.58 1.92 3.22
N PHE A 296 -3.77 2.74 3.90
CA PHE A 296 -3.59 2.66 5.35
C PHE A 296 -4.13 3.90 6.10
N GLU A 297 -4.26 5.06 5.47
CA GLU A 297 -4.84 6.25 6.11
C GLU A 297 -6.38 6.18 6.18
N ASN A 298 -7.03 5.59 5.17
CA ASN A 298 -8.48 5.36 5.18
C ASN A 298 -8.84 4.00 4.55
N PRO A 299 -8.48 2.88 5.21
CA PRO A 299 -8.64 1.54 4.64
C PRO A 299 -10.09 1.16 4.34
N GLU A 300 -11.04 1.61 5.13
CA GLU A 300 -12.46 1.27 4.93
C GLU A 300 -12.99 1.86 3.62
N GLU A 301 -12.76 3.15 3.38
CA GLU A 301 -13.24 3.80 2.16
C GLU A 301 -12.41 3.36 0.94
N PHE A 302 -11.11 3.12 1.11
CA PHE A 302 -10.26 2.50 0.08
C PHE A 302 -10.86 1.16 -0.36
N ASN A 303 -11.13 0.26 0.59
CA ASN A 303 -11.68 -1.06 0.31
C ASN A 303 -13.05 -0.97 -0.40
N LYS A 304 -13.93 -0.10 0.08
CA LYS A 304 -15.25 0.10 -0.49
C LYS A 304 -15.19 0.60 -1.94
N ILE A 305 -14.34 1.60 -2.21
CA ILE A 305 -14.21 2.17 -3.56
C ILE A 305 -13.61 1.14 -4.53
N VAL A 306 -12.52 0.47 -4.13
CA VAL A 306 -11.81 -0.46 -5.00
C VAL A 306 -12.65 -1.73 -5.26
N LEU A 307 -13.30 -2.30 -4.24
CA LEU A 307 -14.22 -3.42 -4.41
C LEU A 307 -15.40 -3.03 -5.29
N GLY A 308 -16.04 -1.88 -5.03
CA GLY A 308 -17.17 -1.42 -5.84
C GLY A 308 -16.81 -1.21 -7.32
N PHE A 309 -15.56 -0.87 -7.61
CA PHE A 309 -15.05 -0.79 -8.98
C PHE A 309 -14.80 -2.20 -9.57
N ILE A 310 -14.16 -3.09 -8.83
CA ILE A 310 -13.87 -4.47 -9.28
C ILE A 310 -15.16 -5.25 -9.53
N ASP A 311 -16.12 -5.19 -8.61
CA ASP A 311 -17.39 -5.93 -8.68
C ASP A 311 -18.30 -5.47 -9.84
N LYS A 312 -18.05 -4.27 -10.37
CA LYS A 312 -18.80 -3.69 -11.49
C LYS A 312 -18.26 -4.14 -12.85
N HIS A 313 -17.00 -4.57 -12.92
CA HIS A 313 -16.27 -4.87 -14.15
C HIS A 313 -15.73 -6.29 -14.19
#